data_bcb35dd4dc78337b36ce505e2a12ade9
#
_entry.id   bcb35dd4dc78337b36ce505e2a12ade9
#
_cell.length_a   1.000
_cell.length_b   1.000
_cell.length_c   1.000
_cell.angle_alpha   90.00
_cell.angle_beta   90.00
_cell.angle_gamma   90.00
#
_symmetry.space_group_name_H-M   'P 1'
#
loop_
_entity.id
_entity.type
_entity.pdbx_description
1 polymer ?
#
loop_
_entity_poly.entity_id
_entity_poly.type
_entity_poly.pdbx_seq_one_letter_code
_entity_poly.pdbx_strand_id
1 'polypeptide(L)'
;MPAWEIALEAAMTEFRDSGFKPAVQLLKRAQSGVQGERVRFFWQMTLARLCFQAKKYELAKTQLEMLDQQLHRNGLQVWEPDLVLEVLRLLHRCCELLPQNHEVRERKDEMYRRLCHLDLEVVLE
;
A
#
# COMPACT_ATOMS: atom_id res chain seq x y z
N MET A 1 -4.90 -1.84 19.13
CA MET A 1 -4.16 -1.62 17.89
C MET A 1 -3.81 -2.97 17.26
N PRO A 2 -4.08 -3.17 15.99
CA PRO A 2 -3.78 -4.44 15.35
C PRO A 2 -2.28 -4.74 15.31
N ALA A 3 -1.94 -6.03 15.25
CA ALA A 3 -0.55 -6.47 15.26
C ALA A 3 0.27 -5.87 14.11
N TRP A 4 -0.31 -5.72 12.93
CA TRP A 4 0.40 -5.15 11.78
C TRP A 4 0.70 -3.65 11.95
N GLU A 5 -0.12 -2.90 12.67
CA GLU A 5 0.15 -1.49 12.97
C GLU A 5 1.28 -1.35 13.99
N ILE A 6 1.28 -2.19 15.02
CA ILE A 6 2.37 -2.25 15.98
C ILE A 6 3.68 -2.60 15.28
N ALA A 7 3.63 -3.57 14.38
CA ALA A 7 4.81 -4.00 13.62
C ALA A 7 5.31 -2.88 12.69
N LEU A 8 4.41 -2.09 12.10
CA LEU A 8 4.80 -0.95 11.27
C LEU A 8 5.57 0.09 12.09
N GLU A 9 5.07 0.42 13.27
CA GLU A 9 5.75 1.37 14.15
C GLU A 9 7.16 0.87 14.51
N ALA A 10 7.29 -0.41 14.86
CA ALA A 10 8.58 -1.01 15.17
C ALA A 10 9.50 -1.01 13.95
N ALA A 11 8.98 -1.32 12.77
CA ALA A 11 9.75 -1.31 11.54
C ALA A 11 10.21 0.10 11.16
N MET A 12 9.37 1.12 11.41
CA MET A 12 9.77 2.51 11.16
C MET A 12 10.90 2.95 12.08
N THR A 13 10.86 2.55 13.34
CA THR A 13 11.97 2.79 14.27
C THR A 13 13.24 2.10 13.79
N GLU A 14 13.14 0.84 13.39
CA GLU A 14 14.28 0.07 12.86
C GLU A 14 14.84 0.73 11.59
N PHE A 15 13.97 1.23 10.72
CA PHE A 15 14.39 1.95 9.52
C PHE A 15 15.25 3.17 9.86
N ARG A 16 14.83 3.95 10.84
CA ARG A 16 15.57 5.14 11.27
C ARG A 16 16.92 4.79 11.90
N ASP A 17 16.96 3.68 12.65
CA ASP A 17 18.15 3.30 13.40
C ASP A 17 19.14 2.46 12.58
N SER A 18 18.64 1.56 11.72
CA SER A 18 19.46 0.53 11.08
C SER A 18 19.30 0.44 9.57
N GLY A 19 18.34 1.14 8.98
CA GLY A 19 18.12 1.17 7.54
C GLY A 19 16.96 0.33 7.06
N PHE A 20 16.76 0.33 5.75
CA PHE A 20 15.56 -0.25 5.12
C PHE A 20 15.52 -1.78 5.21
N LYS A 21 16.62 -2.45 4.86
CA LYS A 21 16.64 -3.92 4.86
C LYS A 21 16.33 -4.53 6.23
N PRO A 22 16.95 -4.06 7.34
CA PRO A 22 16.57 -4.55 8.67
C PRO A 22 15.11 -4.31 9.01
N ALA A 23 14.54 -3.16 8.58
CA ALA A 23 13.13 -2.85 8.81
C ALA A 23 12.21 -3.84 8.09
N VAL A 24 12.52 -4.17 6.83
CA VAL A 24 11.78 -5.17 6.05
C VAL A 24 11.89 -6.55 6.72
N GLN A 25 13.07 -6.91 7.16
CA GLN A 25 13.29 -8.20 7.84
C GLN A 25 12.49 -8.30 9.12
N LEU A 26 12.44 -7.22 9.90
CA LEU A 26 11.64 -7.15 11.12
C LEU A 26 10.16 -7.41 10.80
N LEU A 27 9.65 -6.72 9.79
CA LEU A 27 8.25 -6.84 9.41
C LEU A 27 7.93 -8.25 8.92
N LYS A 28 8.80 -8.84 8.11
CA LYS A 28 8.62 -10.22 7.62
C LYS A 28 8.62 -11.24 8.74
N ARG A 29 9.48 -11.07 9.74
CA ARG A 29 9.49 -11.95 10.91
C ARG A 29 8.20 -11.80 11.72
N ALA A 30 7.71 -10.57 11.87
CA ALA A 30 6.49 -10.32 12.63
C ALA A 30 5.27 -10.96 11.98
N GLN A 31 5.22 -11.06 10.64
CA GLN A 31 4.10 -11.68 9.94
C GLN A 31 4.22 -13.20 9.80
N SER A 32 5.34 -13.78 10.20
CA SER A 32 5.56 -15.23 10.09
C SER A 32 4.47 -16.00 10.84
N GLY A 33 3.90 -17.01 10.19
CA GLY A 33 2.84 -17.83 10.77
C GLY A 33 1.44 -17.24 10.69
N VAL A 34 1.27 -16.05 10.11
CA VAL A 34 -0.05 -15.44 9.91
C VAL A 34 -0.86 -16.26 8.93
N GLN A 35 -2.12 -16.54 9.28
CA GLN A 35 -3.05 -17.29 8.44
C GLN A 35 -4.28 -16.45 8.10
N GLY A 36 -4.88 -16.75 6.95
CA GLY A 36 -6.06 -16.06 6.45
C GLY A 36 -5.72 -14.97 5.44
N GLU A 37 -6.51 -14.93 4.37
CA GLU A 37 -6.26 -14.01 3.24
C GLU A 37 -6.41 -12.55 3.63
N ARG A 38 -7.45 -12.23 4.44
CA ARG A 38 -7.71 -10.86 4.86
C ARG A 38 -6.58 -10.32 5.74
N VAL A 39 -6.10 -11.13 6.68
CA VAL A 39 -5.02 -10.75 7.57
C VAL A 39 -3.71 -10.59 6.77
N ARG A 40 -3.45 -11.51 5.84
CA ARG A 40 -2.28 -11.40 4.95
C ARG A 40 -2.33 -10.13 4.10
N PHE A 41 -3.53 -9.73 3.66
CA PHE A 41 -3.71 -8.48 2.92
C PHE A 41 -3.24 -7.28 3.76
N PHE A 42 -3.65 -7.21 5.01
CA PHE A 42 -3.23 -6.12 5.91
C PHE A 42 -1.73 -6.11 6.15
N TRP A 43 -1.10 -7.28 6.30
CA TRP A 43 0.36 -7.35 6.43
C TRP A 43 1.07 -6.90 5.15
N GLN A 44 0.54 -7.27 3.99
CA GLN A 44 1.09 -6.83 2.71
C GLN A 44 0.92 -5.33 2.53
N MET A 45 -0.23 -4.79 2.92
CA MET A 45 -0.47 -3.35 2.91
C MET A 45 0.52 -2.61 3.83
N THR A 46 0.81 -3.20 4.98
CA THR A 46 1.78 -2.66 5.93
C THR A 46 3.18 -2.61 5.31
N LEU A 47 3.59 -3.64 4.58
CA LEU A 47 4.86 -3.63 3.87
C LEU A 47 4.91 -2.52 2.81
N ALA A 48 3.81 -2.32 2.07
CA ALA A 48 3.72 -1.24 1.10
C ALA A 48 3.85 0.13 1.79
N ARG A 49 3.24 0.30 2.95
CA ARG A 49 3.36 1.54 3.74
C ARG A 49 4.78 1.77 4.21
N LEU A 50 5.48 0.73 4.65
CA LEU A 50 6.88 0.85 5.02
C LEU A 50 7.72 1.31 3.82
N CYS A 51 7.51 0.70 2.67
CA CYS A 51 8.20 1.11 1.44
C CYS A 51 7.93 2.58 1.11
N PHE A 52 6.67 3.00 1.20
CA PHE A 52 6.29 4.38 0.94
C PHE A 52 6.97 5.35 1.92
N GLN A 53 6.94 5.04 3.20
CA GLN A 53 7.53 5.88 4.24
C GLN A 53 9.06 5.97 4.11
N ALA A 54 9.68 4.91 3.61
CA ALA A 54 11.11 4.87 3.32
C ALA A 54 11.46 5.55 1.99
N LYS A 55 10.48 6.17 1.33
CA LYS A 55 10.62 6.81 0.01
C LYS A 55 11.03 5.83 -1.09
N LYS A 56 10.71 4.56 -0.91
CA LYS A 56 10.91 3.51 -1.92
C LYS A 56 9.64 3.39 -2.75
N TYR A 57 9.34 4.44 -3.53
CA TYR A 57 8.05 4.59 -4.21
C TYR A 57 7.83 3.55 -5.30
N GLU A 58 8.87 3.14 -5.99
CA GLU A 58 8.76 2.09 -7.01
C GLU A 58 8.39 0.74 -6.39
N LEU A 59 9.02 0.40 -5.26
CA LEU A 59 8.68 -0.82 -4.52
C LEU A 59 7.27 -0.76 -3.96
N ALA A 60 6.88 0.39 -3.40
CA ALA A 60 5.54 0.60 -2.88
C ALA A 60 4.50 0.45 -4.00
N LYS A 61 4.75 1.06 -5.16
CA LYS A 61 3.87 0.98 -6.33
C LYS A 61 3.65 -0.48 -6.75
N THR A 62 4.73 -1.27 -6.85
CA THR A 62 4.65 -2.68 -7.23
C THR A 62 3.80 -3.48 -6.24
N GLN A 63 4.01 -3.27 -4.94
CA GLN A 63 3.23 -3.93 -3.90
C GLN A 63 1.74 -3.57 -4.00
N LEU A 64 1.45 -2.30 -4.19
CA LEU A 64 0.08 -1.79 -4.24
C LEU A 64 -0.65 -2.28 -5.50
N GLU A 65 0.04 -2.38 -6.63
CA GLU A 65 -0.55 -2.94 -7.85
C GLU A 65 -0.94 -4.40 -7.66
N MET A 66 -0.12 -5.17 -6.96
CA MET A 66 -0.46 -6.56 -6.62
C MET A 66 -1.66 -6.64 -5.70
N LEU A 67 -1.76 -5.75 -4.70
CA LEU A 67 -2.91 -5.70 -3.80
C LEU A 67 -4.19 -5.31 -4.54
N ASP A 68 -4.10 -4.36 -5.47
CA ASP A 68 -5.24 -3.96 -6.31
C ASP A 68 -5.76 -5.14 -7.14
N GLN A 69 -4.86 -5.93 -7.71
CA GLN A 69 -5.23 -7.13 -8.45
C GLN A 69 -5.90 -8.17 -7.57
N GLN A 70 -5.42 -8.35 -6.34
CA GLN A 70 -6.04 -9.28 -5.37
C GLN A 70 -7.46 -8.84 -5.02
N LEU A 71 -7.66 -7.55 -4.78
CA LEU A 71 -8.99 -7.01 -4.49
C LEU A 71 -9.96 -7.25 -5.64
N HIS A 72 -9.48 -7.08 -6.87
CA HIS A 72 -10.28 -7.32 -8.08
C HIS A 72 -10.68 -8.77 -8.22
N ARG A 73 -9.71 -9.69 -8.11
CA ARG A 73 -9.95 -11.13 -8.26
C ARG A 73 -10.91 -11.67 -7.23
N ASN A 74 -10.89 -11.13 -6.01
CA ASN A 74 -11.71 -11.60 -4.90
C ASN A 74 -13.04 -10.85 -4.79
N GLY A 75 -13.31 -9.89 -5.68
CA GLY A 75 -14.55 -9.09 -5.66
C GLY A 75 -14.69 -8.20 -4.44
N LEU A 76 -13.59 -7.91 -3.75
CA LEU A 76 -13.61 -7.15 -2.50
C LEU A 76 -13.95 -5.69 -2.67
N GLN A 77 -13.87 -5.14 -3.90
CA GLN A 77 -14.28 -3.76 -4.16
C GLN A 77 -15.75 -3.53 -3.86
N VAL A 78 -16.58 -4.57 -3.84
CA VAL A 78 -18.01 -4.48 -3.49
C VAL A 78 -18.19 -4.61 -1.98
N TRP A 79 -17.44 -5.50 -1.34
CA TRP A 79 -17.63 -5.84 0.06
C TRP A 79 -16.80 -4.99 1.03
N GLU A 80 -15.62 -4.53 0.59
CA GLU A 80 -14.73 -3.73 1.41
C GLU A 80 -14.20 -2.54 0.60
N PRO A 81 -15.08 -1.58 0.25
CA PRO A 81 -14.67 -0.43 -0.57
C PRO A 81 -13.60 0.45 0.09
N ASP A 82 -13.55 0.48 1.42
CA ASP A 82 -12.55 1.26 2.14
C ASP A 82 -11.14 0.75 1.90
N LEU A 83 -10.97 -0.58 1.76
CA LEU A 83 -9.66 -1.17 1.44
C LEU A 83 -9.22 -0.80 0.02
N VAL A 84 -10.16 -0.85 -0.92
CA VAL A 84 -9.89 -0.45 -2.30
C VAL A 84 -9.46 1.01 -2.34
N LEU A 85 -10.20 1.87 -1.64
CA LEU A 85 -9.92 3.30 -1.58
C LEU A 85 -8.53 3.57 -1.04
N GLU A 86 -8.15 2.89 0.04
CA GLU A 86 -6.85 3.04 0.68
C GLU A 86 -5.70 2.63 -0.25
N VAL A 87 -5.84 1.50 -0.94
CA VAL A 87 -4.85 1.03 -1.92
C VAL A 87 -4.70 2.03 -3.06
N LEU A 88 -5.82 2.50 -3.62
CA LEU A 88 -5.80 3.43 -4.75
C LEU A 88 -5.22 4.79 -4.38
N ARG A 89 -5.54 5.30 -3.21
CA ARG A 89 -5.01 6.58 -2.74
C ARG A 89 -3.49 6.51 -2.60
N LEU A 90 -2.99 5.45 -1.98
CA LEU A 90 -1.54 5.31 -1.80
C LEU A 90 -0.84 5.07 -3.14
N LEU A 91 -1.44 4.28 -4.02
CA LEU A 91 -0.90 4.03 -5.36
C LEU A 91 -0.84 5.33 -6.18
N HIS A 92 -1.90 6.12 -6.14
CA HIS A 92 -1.91 7.44 -6.79
C HIS A 92 -0.78 8.32 -6.25
N ARG A 93 -0.61 8.33 -4.93
CA ARG A 93 0.44 9.11 -4.28
C ARG A 93 1.84 8.67 -4.71
N CYS A 94 2.07 7.37 -4.84
CA CYS A 94 3.34 6.85 -5.38
C CYS A 94 3.61 7.40 -6.78
N CYS A 95 2.57 7.39 -7.64
CA CYS A 95 2.71 7.90 -9.01
C CYS A 95 2.99 9.41 -9.04
N GLU A 96 2.45 10.17 -8.08
CA GLU A 96 2.78 11.60 -7.98
C GLU A 96 4.25 11.85 -7.62
N LEU A 97 4.83 10.98 -6.81
CA LEU A 97 6.17 11.14 -6.24
C LEU A 97 7.27 10.50 -7.08
N LEU A 98 6.91 9.65 -8.04
CA LEU A 98 7.85 9.04 -8.97
C LEU A 98 8.23 10.02 -10.09
N PRO A 99 9.38 9.80 -10.76
CA PRO A 99 9.71 10.57 -11.96
C PRO A 99 8.58 10.43 -13.00
N GLN A 100 8.16 11.57 -13.57
CA GLN A 100 7.02 11.60 -14.48
C GLN A 100 7.45 11.17 -15.87
N ASN A 101 6.96 10.02 -16.32
CA ASN A 101 7.04 9.55 -17.68
C ASN A 101 5.63 9.20 -18.15
N HIS A 102 5.49 8.79 -19.40
CA HIS A 102 4.19 8.49 -20.00
C HIS A 102 3.43 7.40 -19.20
N GLU A 103 4.11 6.33 -18.85
CA GLU A 103 3.51 5.20 -18.12
C GLU A 103 3.02 5.61 -16.73
N VAL A 104 3.84 6.35 -15.97
CA VAL A 104 3.48 6.83 -14.63
C VAL A 104 2.32 7.80 -14.70
N ARG A 105 2.32 8.72 -15.68
CA ARG A 105 1.22 9.67 -15.85
C ARG A 105 -0.08 8.97 -16.22
N GLU A 106 -0.04 7.99 -17.11
CA GLU A 106 -1.25 7.21 -17.47
C GLU A 106 -1.81 6.48 -16.26
N ARG A 107 -0.94 5.84 -15.49
CA ARG A 107 -1.34 5.13 -14.28
C ARG A 107 -1.94 6.08 -13.26
N LYS A 108 -1.32 7.24 -13.07
CA LYS A 108 -1.82 8.27 -12.16
C LYS A 108 -3.22 8.74 -12.55
N ASP A 109 -3.44 9.00 -13.84
CA ASP A 109 -4.74 9.45 -14.35
C ASP A 109 -5.80 8.35 -14.19
N GLU A 110 -5.44 7.09 -14.43
CA GLU A 110 -6.32 5.95 -14.21
C GLU A 110 -6.75 5.85 -12.74
N MET A 111 -5.79 5.97 -11.82
CA MET A 111 -6.09 5.93 -10.38
C MET A 111 -6.98 7.09 -9.96
N TYR A 112 -6.73 8.27 -10.48
CA TYR A 112 -7.55 9.44 -10.21
C TYR A 112 -9.00 9.23 -10.66
N ARG A 113 -9.20 8.70 -11.88
CA ARG A 113 -10.55 8.40 -12.39
C ARG A 113 -11.26 7.37 -11.52
N ARG A 114 -10.55 6.32 -11.10
CA ARG A 114 -11.13 5.30 -10.24
C ARG A 114 -11.49 5.86 -8.86
N LEU A 115 -10.66 6.73 -8.30
CA LEU A 115 -10.95 7.41 -7.03
C LEU A 115 -12.20 8.28 -7.15
N CYS A 116 -12.33 9.05 -8.23
CA CYS A 116 -13.52 9.87 -8.49
C CYS A 116 -14.78 9.01 -8.56
N HIS A 117 -14.68 7.83 -9.15
CA HIS A 117 -15.81 6.92 -9.28
C HIS A 117 -16.20 6.30 -7.93
N LEU A 118 -15.22 6.00 -7.08
CA LEU A 118 -15.46 5.37 -5.79
C LEU A 118 -15.95 6.36 -4.74
N ASP A 119 -15.34 7.53 -4.67
CA ASP A 119 -15.67 8.55 -3.68
C ASP A 119 -15.18 9.92 -4.15
N LEU A 120 -16.10 10.69 -4.70
CA LEU A 120 -15.79 12.02 -5.23
C LEU A 120 -15.26 12.96 -4.14
N GLU A 121 -15.74 12.82 -2.91
CA GLU A 121 -15.29 13.68 -1.80
C GLU A 121 -13.79 13.53 -1.52
N VAL A 122 -13.25 12.33 -1.68
CA VAL A 122 -11.83 12.05 -1.43
C VAL A 122 -10.94 12.87 -2.36
N VAL A 123 -11.34 13.05 -3.62
CA VAL A 123 -10.53 13.78 -4.61
C VAL A 123 -10.69 15.30 -4.51
N LEU A 124 -11.68 15.76 -3.76
CA LEU A 124 -11.91 17.19 -3.55
C LEU A 124 -11.16 17.76 -2.34
N GLU A 125 -10.54 16.90 -1.56
CA GLU A 125 -9.74 17.32 -0.40
C GLU A 125 -8.42 18.00 -0.79
#